data_15b0103ecefe595de5a5a3584a4dc6bf
#
_entry.id   15b0103ecefe595de5a5a3584a4dc6bf
#
_cell.length_a   1.000
_cell.length_b   1.000
_cell.length_c   1.000
_cell.angle_alpha   90.00
_cell.angle_beta   90.00
_cell.angle_gamma   90.00
#
_symmetry.space_group_name_H-M   'P 1'
#
loop_
_entity.id
_entity.type
_entity.pdbx_description
1 polymer ?
#
loop_
_entity_poly.entity_id
_entity_poly.type
_entity_poly.pdbx_seq_one_letter_code
_entity_poly.pdbx_strand_id
1 'polypeptide(L)'
;MLSLSDSITAMLTVEPHPTEASALNWRRACFILAGALLSACAAAPQVSDKPLSHFNDRAAVESPLVTLANSNAGSGVSLLADPADALQSRLHLAAMAQSTLDMQYYLWQGDDSGLALTQEVLLAADRGVRVRILLDDIYHSGRDSAYQTLDTHPNVEVRLFNPMGNRGATKQSNYAFGKSTFNYRMHNKIFLVDGVAAILGGRNIGDEYFGRDTSFNFQDMEAIAIGEVAADTGEAFDLFWNAELAIPVSALTQGANHITEEQTARLVAAREQVRPAVEQNEAASATQAEWLATFARGLLWTEAEILVDRPDRSDDYPDSAFMTFIHDAHAQPRESAVIQTAYLIPNGPTVANLERLTSAGATLRILTNSAKSNNHSSVHAYYAGYRKALLTTGVDLYELQGKGSLAAYLDRVGEDAHAGLHTKAMVIDNRVAVIGSYNMDPRSRVWNSEIALIVRNPDFARQVLQEMERDFAPEAAWRLSLDDTGALVWTGESEDELVQLTKDPGSSWWDRFLWGMLRLLPLENEL
;
A
#
# COMPACT_ATOMS: atom_id res chain seq x y z
N MET A 1 10.97 -1.66 14.79
CA MET A 1 11.43 -2.28 13.52
C MET A 1 12.91 -2.60 13.65
N LEU A 2 13.31 -3.87 13.68
CA LEU A 2 14.73 -4.24 13.55
C LEU A 2 15.03 -4.27 12.06
N SER A 3 15.95 -3.42 11.61
CA SER A 3 16.36 -3.36 10.21
C SER A 3 17.14 -4.65 9.84
N LEU A 4 17.14 -5.01 8.56
CA LEU A 4 17.97 -6.12 8.05
C LEU A 4 19.48 -5.94 8.38
N SER A 5 19.93 -4.69 8.65
CA SER A 5 21.30 -4.38 9.05
C SER A 5 21.70 -5.02 10.38
N ASP A 6 20.75 -5.15 11.33
CA ASP A 6 21.04 -5.71 12.65
C ASP A 6 21.22 -7.24 12.60
N SER A 7 20.64 -7.89 11.60
CA SER A 7 20.75 -9.35 11.41
C SER A 7 22.06 -9.79 10.74
N ILE A 8 22.67 -8.95 9.93
CA ILE A 8 23.91 -9.26 9.22
C ILE A 8 25.14 -8.99 10.12
N THR A 9 25.07 -8.00 11.00
CA THR A 9 26.16 -7.67 11.92
C THR A 9 26.36 -8.75 12.99
N ALA A 10 25.31 -9.49 13.34
CA ALA A 10 25.38 -10.59 14.31
C ALA A 10 26.03 -11.88 13.77
N MET A 11 26.30 -11.97 12.45
CA MET A 11 26.91 -13.16 11.83
C MET A 11 28.42 -13.09 11.63
N LEU A 12 29.07 -11.96 11.89
CA LEU A 12 30.49 -11.76 11.54
C LEU A 12 31.46 -11.61 12.72
N THR A 13 31.07 -11.85 13.96
CA THR A 13 31.99 -11.84 15.10
C THR A 13 32.05 -13.18 15.81
N VAL A 14 32.84 -14.09 15.31
CA VAL A 14 33.34 -15.26 16.10
C VAL A 14 34.84 -15.36 15.93
N GLU A 15 35.59 -15.05 16.99
CA GLU A 15 37.01 -15.40 17.11
C GLU A 15 37.17 -16.90 17.46
N PRO A 16 38.23 -17.57 16.97
CA PRO A 16 38.41 -19.00 17.20
C PRO A 16 39.37 -19.27 18.39
N HIS A 17 38.89 -20.01 19.39
CA HIS A 17 39.79 -20.80 20.24
C HIS A 17 39.26 -22.24 20.40
N PRO A 18 40.10 -23.27 20.28
CA PRO A 18 39.69 -24.65 20.24
C PRO A 18 39.76 -25.31 21.60
N THR A 19 38.63 -25.87 22.09
CA THR A 19 38.63 -26.93 23.11
C THR A 19 37.49 -27.91 22.88
N GLU A 20 37.68 -29.17 23.27
CA GLU A 20 36.90 -30.41 23.00
C GLU A 20 35.39 -30.41 23.26
N ALA A 21 34.75 -29.28 23.43
CA ALA A 21 33.28 -29.13 23.49
C ALA A 21 32.59 -29.14 22.10
N SER A 22 33.38 -29.22 21.01
CA SER A 22 32.89 -28.98 19.63
C SER A 22 31.98 -30.07 19.10
N ALA A 23 32.13 -31.35 19.44
CA ALA A 23 31.36 -32.44 18.89
C ALA A 23 29.91 -32.49 19.40
N LEU A 24 29.67 -32.01 20.63
CA LEU A 24 28.32 -31.97 21.22
C LEU A 24 27.51 -30.76 20.71
N ASN A 25 28.18 -29.66 20.40
CA ASN A 25 27.57 -28.48 19.84
C ASN A 25 27.20 -28.66 18.37
N TRP A 26 28.01 -29.34 17.57
CA TRP A 26 27.66 -29.68 16.17
C TRP A 26 26.44 -30.57 16.06
N ARG A 27 26.32 -31.57 16.93
CA ARG A 27 25.10 -32.41 16.97
C ARG A 27 23.86 -31.59 17.36
N ARG A 28 23.98 -30.69 18.35
CA ARG A 28 22.88 -29.78 18.71
C ARG A 28 22.56 -28.79 17.59
N ALA A 29 23.57 -28.22 16.94
CA ALA A 29 23.37 -27.36 15.78
C ALA A 29 22.74 -28.12 14.59
N CYS A 30 23.17 -29.36 14.32
CA CYS A 30 22.55 -30.20 13.29
C CYS A 30 21.12 -30.62 13.67
N PHE A 31 20.81 -30.86 14.95
CA PHE A 31 19.44 -31.13 15.40
C PHE A 31 18.55 -29.88 15.36
N ILE A 32 19.09 -28.71 15.65
CA ILE A 32 18.36 -27.43 15.50
C ILE A 32 18.18 -27.12 14.01
N LEU A 33 19.17 -27.34 13.17
CA LEU A 33 19.06 -27.20 11.72
C LEU A 33 18.09 -28.23 11.10
N ALA A 34 18.15 -29.48 11.55
CA ALA A 34 17.22 -30.52 11.10
C ALA A 34 15.79 -30.26 11.62
N GLY A 35 15.64 -29.75 12.84
CA GLY A 35 14.35 -29.32 13.39
C GLY A 35 13.81 -28.10 12.64
N ALA A 36 14.65 -27.12 12.27
CA ALA A 36 14.29 -25.98 11.46
C ALA A 36 13.92 -26.39 10.02
N LEU A 37 14.64 -27.37 9.44
CA LEU A 37 14.35 -27.93 8.11
C LEU A 37 13.02 -28.73 8.11
N LEU A 38 12.68 -29.41 9.20
CA LEU A 38 11.41 -30.14 9.32
C LEU A 38 10.23 -29.20 9.57
N SER A 39 10.43 -28.05 10.25
CA SER A 39 9.39 -27.04 10.42
C SER A 39 9.22 -26.12 9.19
N ALA A 40 10.20 -26.06 8.30
CA ALA A 40 10.11 -25.28 7.06
C ALA A 40 9.10 -25.86 6.02
N CYS A 41 8.62 -27.09 6.24
CA CYS A 41 7.62 -27.73 5.38
C CYS A 41 6.18 -27.60 5.88
N ALA A 42 5.91 -26.79 6.92
CA ALA A 42 4.54 -26.56 7.36
C ALA A 42 3.79 -25.78 6.27
N ALA A 43 2.94 -26.46 5.52
CA ALA A 43 2.00 -25.78 4.63
C ALA A 43 0.93 -25.08 5.48
N ALA A 44 0.46 -23.91 5.01
CA ALA A 44 -0.75 -23.33 5.58
C ALA A 44 -1.91 -24.33 5.55
N PRO A 45 -2.81 -24.34 6.52
CA PRO A 45 -3.97 -25.22 6.50
C PRO A 45 -4.80 -24.92 5.26
N GLN A 46 -5.15 -25.96 4.51
CA GLN A 46 -6.13 -25.86 3.43
C GLN A 46 -7.52 -26.06 4.03
N VAL A 47 -8.44 -25.14 3.77
CA VAL A 47 -9.83 -25.21 4.23
C VAL A 47 -10.71 -25.37 3.00
N SER A 48 -11.14 -26.61 2.71
CA SER A 48 -11.96 -26.94 1.54
C SER A 48 -13.40 -26.47 1.65
N ASP A 49 -13.93 -26.38 2.89
CA ASP A 49 -15.36 -26.19 3.15
C ASP A 49 -15.66 -24.81 3.78
N LYS A 50 -14.90 -23.77 3.44
CA LYS A 50 -15.22 -22.41 3.89
C LYS A 50 -16.48 -21.89 3.18
N PRO A 51 -17.38 -21.21 3.91
CA PRO A 51 -18.58 -20.67 3.29
C PRO A 51 -18.22 -19.59 2.27
N LEU A 52 -18.83 -19.67 1.09
CA LEU A 52 -18.80 -18.58 0.13
C LEU A 52 -19.70 -17.45 0.63
N SER A 53 -19.32 -16.21 0.36
CA SER A 53 -20.06 -15.03 0.76
C SER A 53 -19.80 -13.90 -0.23
N HIS A 54 -20.87 -13.15 -0.57
CA HIS A 54 -20.82 -12.08 -1.54
C HIS A 54 -21.26 -10.75 -0.92
N PHE A 55 -20.75 -9.63 -1.46
CA PHE A 55 -21.07 -8.29 -0.94
C PHE A 55 -22.57 -8.01 -1.00
N ASN A 56 -23.28 -8.58 -1.97
CA ASN A 56 -24.71 -8.41 -2.21
C ASN A 56 -25.60 -9.53 -1.59
N ASP A 57 -25.05 -10.45 -0.79
CA ASP A 57 -25.84 -11.46 -0.06
C ASP A 57 -26.83 -10.82 0.94
N ARG A 58 -26.54 -9.58 1.37
CA ARG A 58 -27.48 -8.74 2.10
C ARG A 58 -27.98 -7.64 1.17
N ALA A 59 -29.29 -7.50 1.08
CA ALA A 59 -29.88 -6.40 0.34
C ALA A 59 -29.41 -5.06 0.92
N ALA A 60 -29.12 -4.11 0.05
CA ALA A 60 -28.85 -2.76 0.47
C ALA A 60 -30.09 -2.18 1.19
N VAL A 61 -29.86 -1.70 2.41
CA VAL A 61 -30.90 -0.99 3.18
C VAL A 61 -30.91 0.46 2.70
N GLU A 62 -32.11 1.03 2.57
CA GLU A 62 -32.24 2.45 2.27
C GLU A 62 -31.42 3.30 3.24
N SER A 63 -30.45 3.99 2.71
CA SER A 63 -29.52 4.83 3.46
C SER A 63 -29.17 6.09 2.64
N PRO A 64 -28.62 7.13 3.28
CA PRO A 64 -28.15 8.30 2.55
C PRO A 64 -27.10 7.97 1.48
N LEU A 65 -26.24 6.96 1.69
CA LEU A 65 -25.25 6.51 0.70
C LEU A 65 -25.92 5.82 -0.49
N VAL A 66 -26.88 4.93 -0.24
CA VAL A 66 -27.67 4.26 -1.30
C VAL A 66 -28.47 5.27 -2.11
N THR A 67 -29.12 6.24 -1.43
CA THR A 67 -29.83 7.33 -2.09
C THR A 67 -28.88 8.16 -2.98
N LEU A 68 -27.68 8.48 -2.49
CA LEU A 68 -26.68 9.22 -3.26
C LEU A 68 -26.20 8.41 -4.47
N ALA A 69 -25.90 7.12 -4.30
CA ALA A 69 -25.48 6.23 -5.38
C ALA A 69 -26.53 6.14 -6.50
N ASN A 70 -27.80 6.11 -6.14
CA ASN A 70 -28.91 6.02 -7.08
C ASN A 70 -29.34 7.39 -7.67
N SER A 71 -28.74 8.50 -7.23
CA SER A 71 -29.13 9.84 -7.66
C SER A 71 -28.68 10.19 -9.08
N ASN A 72 -27.65 9.51 -9.60
CA ASN A 72 -27.10 9.72 -10.92
C ASN A 72 -26.69 8.39 -11.55
N ALA A 73 -26.58 8.37 -12.88
CA ALA A 73 -26.00 7.24 -13.60
C ALA A 73 -24.46 7.30 -13.56
N GLY A 74 -23.82 6.13 -13.64
CA GLY A 74 -22.36 6.00 -13.61
C GLY A 74 -21.79 6.05 -12.20
N SER A 75 -20.60 6.58 -12.07
CA SER A 75 -19.85 6.62 -10.81
C SER A 75 -19.53 8.04 -10.39
N GLY A 76 -19.89 8.41 -9.16
CA GLY A 76 -19.43 9.64 -8.53
C GLY A 76 -18.05 9.42 -7.93
N VAL A 77 -17.06 10.23 -8.33
CA VAL A 77 -15.67 10.10 -7.82
C VAL A 77 -15.21 11.39 -7.16
N SER A 78 -14.40 11.26 -6.09
CA SER A 78 -13.76 12.38 -5.39
C SER A 78 -12.35 11.99 -5.02
N LEU A 79 -11.39 12.88 -5.28
CA LEU A 79 -9.98 12.68 -4.89
C LEU A 79 -9.82 12.76 -3.37
N LEU A 80 -8.98 11.89 -2.81
CA LEU A 80 -8.66 11.80 -1.40
C LEU A 80 -7.14 11.81 -1.22
N ALA A 81 -6.55 13.00 -1.29
CA ALA A 81 -5.10 13.19 -1.16
C ALA A 81 -4.68 13.51 0.29
N ASP A 82 -5.47 14.33 1.00
CA ASP A 82 -5.17 14.71 2.39
C ASP A 82 -5.25 13.50 3.33
N PRO A 83 -4.20 13.25 4.16
CA PRO A 83 -4.17 12.07 5.03
C PRO A 83 -5.21 12.12 6.17
N ALA A 84 -5.54 13.30 6.70
CA ALA A 84 -6.57 13.42 7.74
C ALA A 84 -7.97 13.18 7.16
N ASP A 85 -8.25 13.74 5.97
CA ASP A 85 -9.50 13.48 5.24
C ASP A 85 -9.63 12.00 4.88
N ALA A 86 -8.52 11.32 4.58
CA ALA A 86 -8.51 9.88 4.28
C ALA A 86 -8.95 9.02 5.47
N LEU A 87 -8.46 9.33 6.68
CA LEU A 87 -8.88 8.64 7.90
C LEU A 87 -10.34 8.98 8.24
N GLN A 88 -10.68 10.27 8.22
CA GLN A 88 -12.00 10.76 8.55
C GLN A 88 -13.08 10.16 7.64
N SER A 89 -12.83 10.10 6.34
CA SER A 89 -13.76 9.51 5.39
C SER A 89 -14.07 8.05 5.72
N ARG A 90 -13.07 7.26 6.12
CA ARG A 90 -13.28 5.89 6.58
C ARG A 90 -14.13 5.81 7.83
N LEU A 91 -13.87 6.68 8.82
CA LEU A 91 -14.63 6.73 10.06
C LEU A 91 -16.11 7.11 9.80
N HIS A 92 -16.36 8.12 8.95
CA HIS A 92 -17.72 8.51 8.60
C HIS A 92 -18.44 7.43 7.79
N LEU A 93 -17.77 6.82 6.82
CA LEU A 93 -18.37 5.75 6.02
C LEU A 93 -18.70 4.52 6.87
N ALA A 94 -17.79 4.10 7.78
CA ALA A 94 -18.04 3.00 8.72
C ALA A 94 -19.24 3.32 9.64
N ALA A 95 -19.32 4.56 10.14
CA ALA A 95 -20.41 5.00 11.00
C ALA A 95 -21.76 5.05 10.25
N MET A 96 -21.75 5.28 8.94
CA MET A 96 -22.95 5.31 8.09
C MET A 96 -23.34 3.95 7.53
N ALA A 97 -22.51 2.92 7.63
CA ALA A 97 -22.80 1.58 7.15
C ALA A 97 -24.10 1.03 7.76
N GLN A 98 -24.98 0.47 6.94
CA GLN A 98 -26.28 -0.08 7.34
C GLN A 98 -26.39 -1.59 7.07
N SER A 99 -25.70 -2.11 6.04
CA SER A 99 -25.83 -3.48 5.57
C SER A 99 -24.53 -4.25 5.63
N THR A 100 -23.49 -3.73 4.95
CA THR A 100 -22.19 -4.42 4.81
C THR A 100 -21.03 -3.47 4.94
N LEU A 101 -19.90 -4.00 5.45
CA LEU A 101 -18.62 -3.32 5.50
C LEU A 101 -17.53 -4.34 5.14
N ASP A 102 -16.94 -4.19 3.96
CA ASP A 102 -15.96 -5.11 3.40
C ASP A 102 -14.61 -4.41 3.27
N MET A 103 -13.58 -4.96 3.88
CA MET A 103 -12.27 -4.32 3.98
C MET A 103 -11.16 -5.30 3.58
N GLN A 104 -10.30 -4.87 2.65
CA GLN A 104 -9.17 -5.64 2.15
C GLN A 104 -7.91 -4.78 2.26
N TYR A 105 -6.90 -5.26 3.00
CA TYR A 105 -5.67 -4.50 3.23
C TYR A 105 -4.44 -5.40 3.28
N TYR A 106 -3.31 -4.84 2.81
CA TYR A 106 -2.00 -5.46 2.94
C TYR A 106 -1.43 -5.29 4.35
N LEU A 107 -1.68 -4.14 4.98
CA LEU A 107 -1.22 -3.81 6.32
C LEU A 107 -2.33 -3.09 7.09
N TRP A 108 -2.58 -3.57 8.33
CA TRP A 108 -3.41 -2.90 9.32
C TRP A 108 -2.65 -2.89 10.66
N GLN A 109 -2.21 -1.71 11.09
CA GLN A 109 -1.46 -1.55 12.32
C GLN A 109 -2.38 -1.47 13.56
N GLY A 110 -1.81 -1.77 14.73
CA GLY A 110 -2.52 -1.64 16.00
C GLY A 110 -2.13 -0.33 16.72
N ASP A 111 -1.88 0.72 15.96
CA ASP A 111 -1.65 2.08 16.42
C ASP A 111 -2.97 2.86 16.59
N ASP A 112 -2.89 4.16 16.90
CA ASP A 112 -4.08 4.96 17.21
C ASP A 112 -5.08 5.01 16.04
N SER A 113 -4.60 5.17 14.81
CA SER A 113 -5.45 5.20 13.62
C SER A 113 -6.10 3.84 13.35
N GLY A 114 -5.33 2.75 13.45
CA GLY A 114 -5.84 1.40 13.24
C GLY A 114 -6.81 0.96 14.33
N LEU A 115 -6.56 1.31 15.59
CA LEU A 115 -7.46 1.03 16.70
C LEU A 115 -8.74 1.87 16.63
N ALA A 116 -8.64 3.16 16.24
CA ALA A 116 -9.81 4.02 16.07
C ALA A 116 -10.75 3.50 14.97
N LEU A 117 -10.17 3.06 13.84
CA LEU A 117 -10.97 2.45 12.77
C LEU A 117 -11.58 1.11 13.21
N THR A 118 -10.82 0.30 13.95
CA THR A 118 -11.34 -0.96 14.53
C THR A 118 -12.53 -0.70 15.45
N GLN A 119 -12.50 0.37 16.25
CA GLN A 119 -13.65 0.77 17.10
C GLN A 119 -14.89 1.08 16.26
N GLU A 120 -14.77 1.87 15.19
CA GLU A 120 -15.92 2.18 14.32
C GLU A 120 -16.46 0.93 13.60
N VAL A 121 -15.58 0.02 13.20
CA VAL A 121 -15.96 -1.28 12.59
C VAL A 121 -16.77 -2.12 13.58
N LEU A 122 -16.35 -2.21 14.84
CA LEU A 122 -17.10 -2.93 15.88
C LEU A 122 -18.44 -2.25 16.18
N LEU A 123 -18.48 -0.92 16.26
CA LEU A 123 -19.75 -0.19 16.41
C LEU A 123 -20.72 -0.42 15.23
N ALA A 124 -20.19 -0.55 14.00
CA ALA A 124 -21.00 -0.94 12.85
C ALA A 124 -21.53 -2.38 13.00
N ALA A 125 -20.68 -3.32 13.44
CA ALA A 125 -21.07 -4.70 13.69
C ALA A 125 -22.13 -4.81 14.80
N ASP A 126 -22.01 -4.02 15.89
CA ASP A 126 -23.01 -3.93 16.98
C ASP A 126 -24.39 -3.44 16.46
N ARG A 127 -24.41 -2.59 15.44
CA ARG A 127 -25.64 -2.17 14.76
C ARG A 127 -26.24 -3.24 13.85
N GLY A 128 -25.56 -4.38 13.66
CA GLY A 128 -25.99 -5.49 12.82
C GLY A 128 -25.40 -5.47 11.39
N VAL A 129 -24.48 -4.57 11.10
CA VAL A 129 -23.75 -4.56 9.83
C VAL A 129 -22.89 -5.81 9.71
N ARG A 130 -22.95 -6.52 8.58
CA ARG A 130 -22.02 -7.62 8.28
C ARG A 130 -20.65 -7.07 7.93
N VAL A 131 -19.65 -7.45 8.68
CA VAL A 131 -18.27 -7.02 8.49
C VAL A 131 -17.42 -8.18 7.99
N ARG A 132 -16.66 -7.97 6.88
CA ARG A 132 -15.66 -8.90 6.39
C ARG A 132 -14.31 -8.18 6.31
N ILE A 133 -13.29 -8.76 6.95
CA ILE A 133 -11.93 -8.23 6.99
C ILE A 133 -10.99 -9.24 6.34
N LEU A 134 -10.37 -8.87 5.22
CA LEU A 134 -9.36 -9.68 4.52
C LEU A 134 -8.00 -8.99 4.59
N LEU A 135 -7.02 -9.65 5.23
CA LEU A 135 -5.69 -9.11 5.43
C LEU A 135 -4.63 -10.02 4.80
N ASP A 136 -3.62 -9.46 4.15
CA ASP A 136 -2.44 -10.24 3.76
C ASP A 136 -1.64 -10.66 4.99
N ASP A 137 -1.19 -11.92 5.04
CA ASP A 137 -0.55 -12.46 6.24
C ASP A 137 0.89 -11.97 6.49
N ILE A 138 1.54 -11.34 5.51
CA ILE A 138 2.98 -11.03 5.60
C ILE A 138 3.34 -10.18 6.83
N TYR A 139 2.52 -9.18 7.17
CA TYR A 139 2.70 -8.31 8.34
C TYR A 139 1.83 -8.71 9.53
N HIS A 140 0.94 -9.70 9.36
CA HIS A 140 -0.04 -10.09 10.36
C HIS A 140 0.29 -11.41 11.07
N SER A 141 1.25 -12.17 10.56
CA SER A 141 1.70 -13.41 11.18
C SER A 141 2.15 -13.21 12.64
N GLY A 142 1.54 -13.96 13.54
CA GLY A 142 1.76 -13.85 14.98
C GLY A 142 0.81 -12.90 15.73
N ARG A 143 -0.15 -12.27 15.02
CA ARG A 143 -1.24 -11.48 15.61
C ARG A 143 -2.58 -12.22 15.61
N ASP A 144 -2.56 -13.51 15.36
CA ASP A 144 -3.75 -14.35 15.13
C ASP A 144 -4.77 -14.26 16.26
N SER A 145 -4.32 -14.18 17.53
CA SER A 145 -5.22 -14.06 18.68
C SER A 145 -6.03 -12.76 18.67
N ALA A 146 -5.45 -11.66 18.20
CA ALA A 146 -6.17 -10.38 18.09
C ALA A 146 -7.27 -10.47 17.01
N TYR A 147 -6.95 -11.06 15.86
CA TYR A 147 -7.93 -11.25 14.78
C TYR A 147 -8.99 -12.27 15.14
N GLN A 148 -8.64 -13.36 15.84
CA GLN A 148 -9.63 -14.29 16.36
C GLN A 148 -10.56 -13.61 17.37
N THR A 149 -10.05 -12.69 18.18
CA THR A 149 -10.88 -11.94 19.12
C THR A 149 -11.93 -11.12 18.37
N LEU A 150 -11.56 -10.46 17.27
CA LEU A 150 -12.52 -9.77 16.41
C LEU A 150 -13.54 -10.73 15.77
N ASP A 151 -13.09 -11.89 15.30
CA ASP A 151 -13.91 -12.96 14.70
C ASP A 151 -14.91 -13.60 15.68
N THR A 152 -14.78 -13.35 17.00
CA THR A 152 -15.80 -13.79 17.99
C THR A 152 -17.08 -12.98 17.94
N HIS A 153 -17.06 -11.79 17.34
CA HIS A 153 -18.26 -10.98 17.17
C HIS A 153 -19.18 -11.61 16.11
N PRO A 154 -20.48 -11.81 16.36
CA PRO A 154 -21.37 -12.56 15.47
C PRO A 154 -21.54 -11.96 14.07
N ASN A 155 -21.23 -10.67 13.89
CA ASN A 155 -21.32 -9.96 12.62
C ASN A 155 -19.95 -9.65 12.00
N VAL A 156 -18.84 -10.18 12.53
CA VAL A 156 -17.48 -9.95 12.00
C VAL A 156 -16.89 -11.28 11.56
N GLU A 157 -16.34 -11.34 10.37
CA GLU A 157 -15.56 -12.47 9.88
C GLU A 157 -14.18 -11.95 9.41
N VAL A 158 -13.11 -12.63 9.84
CA VAL A 158 -11.73 -12.28 9.49
C VAL A 158 -11.07 -13.44 8.73
N ARG A 159 -10.50 -13.12 7.56
CA ARG A 159 -9.67 -14.05 6.78
C ARG A 159 -8.28 -13.50 6.59
N LEU A 160 -7.28 -14.38 6.59
CA LEU A 160 -5.91 -14.05 6.20
C LEU A 160 -5.61 -14.61 4.82
N PHE A 161 -5.08 -13.77 3.95
CA PHE A 161 -4.71 -14.16 2.59
C PHE A 161 -3.32 -14.76 2.58
N ASN A 162 -3.19 -15.94 1.97
CA ASN A 162 -1.95 -16.71 1.81
C ASN A 162 -1.13 -16.81 3.13
N PRO A 163 -1.73 -17.38 4.19
CA PRO A 163 -1.10 -17.43 5.49
C PRO A 163 0.17 -18.29 5.49
N MET A 164 1.17 -17.84 6.22
CA MET A 164 2.44 -18.53 6.39
C MET A 164 2.25 -19.80 7.22
N GLY A 165 2.93 -20.89 6.84
CA GLY A 165 2.86 -22.16 7.56
C GLY A 165 3.42 -22.07 8.98
N ASN A 166 4.54 -21.35 9.17
CA ASN A 166 5.17 -21.12 10.47
C ASN A 166 4.74 -19.76 11.02
N ARG A 167 3.97 -19.75 12.09
CA ARG A 167 3.33 -18.54 12.64
C ARG A 167 3.92 -18.03 13.96
N GLY A 168 4.68 -18.83 14.67
CA GLY A 168 5.26 -18.48 15.97
C GLY A 168 6.68 -17.93 15.89
N ALA A 169 7.50 -18.31 16.87
CA ALA A 169 8.92 -17.89 16.98
C ALA A 169 9.76 -18.28 15.75
N THR A 170 9.30 -19.25 14.96
CA THR A 170 9.99 -19.74 13.76
C THR A 170 9.52 -19.08 12.45
N LYS A 171 8.67 -18.05 12.53
CA LYS A 171 8.12 -17.37 11.34
C LYS A 171 9.20 -16.89 10.34
N GLN A 172 10.38 -16.55 10.83
CA GLN A 172 11.50 -16.13 9.97
C GLN A 172 12.00 -17.24 9.04
N SER A 173 11.75 -18.51 9.35
CA SER A 173 12.10 -19.63 8.47
C SER A 173 11.29 -19.65 7.18
N ASN A 174 10.10 -19.02 7.14
CA ASN A 174 9.30 -18.89 5.93
C ASN A 174 10.04 -18.12 4.83
N TYR A 175 10.84 -17.10 5.20
CA TYR A 175 11.64 -16.32 4.26
C TYR A 175 12.81 -17.09 3.66
N ALA A 176 13.38 -18.05 4.41
CA ALA A 176 14.54 -18.83 3.99
C ALA A 176 14.15 -20.08 3.19
N PHE A 177 12.99 -20.66 3.49
CA PHE A 177 12.57 -21.99 3.01
C PHE A 177 11.14 -22.03 2.48
N GLY A 178 10.49 -20.86 2.29
CA GLY A 178 9.12 -20.76 1.79
C GLY A 178 8.98 -21.36 0.39
N LYS A 179 7.78 -21.89 0.10
CA LYS A 179 7.43 -22.33 -1.26
C LYS A 179 7.39 -21.12 -2.20
N SER A 180 7.49 -21.33 -3.49
CA SER A 180 7.33 -20.29 -4.53
C SER A 180 6.04 -19.46 -4.34
N THR A 181 4.97 -20.09 -3.84
CA THR A 181 3.70 -19.44 -3.52
C THR A 181 3.79 -18.43 -2.35
N PHE A 182 4.88 -18.44 -1.55
CA PHE A 182 5.07 -17.48 -0.46
C PHE A 182 5.11 -16.02 -0.95
N ASN A 183 5.62 -15.80 -2.16
CA ASN A 183 5.76 -14.46 -2.73
C ASN A 183 4.44 -13.89 -3.26
N TYR A 184 3.42 -14.71 -3.50
CA TYR A 184 2.10 -14.20 -3.91
C TYR A 184 1.43 -13.47 -2.76
N ARG A 185 1.30 -12.15 -2.86
CA ARG A 185 0.73 -11.29 -1.82
C ARG A 185 -0.44 -10.48 -2.35
N MET A 186 -1.41 -10.30 -1.50
CA MET A 186 -2.56 -9.46 -1.77
C MET A 186 -2.24 -8.00 -1.40
N HIS A 187 -1.87 -7.21 -2.42
CA HIS A 187 -1.49 -5.81 -2.21
C HIS A 187 -2.64 -4.82 -2.49
N ASN A 188 -3.82 -5.31 -2.79
CA ASN A 188 -5.05 -4.53 -2.96
C ASN A 188 -5.45 -3.81 -1.66
N LYS A 189 -6.02 -2.60 -1.77
CA LYS A 189 -6.59 -1.86 -0.67
C LYS A 189 -8.00 -1.43 -1.05
N ILE A 190 -8.97 -1.98 -0.31
CA ILE A 190 -10.40 -1.74 -0.52
C ILE A 190 -11.05 -1.44 0.83
N PHE A 191 -11.86 -0.39 0.87
CA PHE A 191 -12.79 -0.09 1.94
C PHE A 191 -14.16 0.13 1.32
N LEU A 192 -15.06 -0.83 1.45
CA LEU A 192 -16.34 -0.85 0.74
C LEU A 192 -17.50 -0.87 1.74
N VAL A 193 -18.44 0.05 1.59
CA VAL A 193 -19.61 0.22 2.45
C VAL A 193 -20.87 0.00 1.65
N ASP A 194 -21.75 -0.88 2.17
CA ASP A 194 -23.07 -1.20 1.63
C ASP A 194 -23.08 -1.59 0.13
N GLY A 195 -21.90 -1.94 -0.42
CA GLY A 195 -21.72 -2.21 -1.84
C GLY A 195 -21.88 -1.00 -2.75
N VAL A 196 -22.02 0.21 -2.21
CA VAL A 196 -22.31 1.43 -2.97
C VAL A 196 -21.29 2.55 -2.81
N ALA A 197 -20.40 2.49 -1.82
CA ALA A 197 -19.35 3.47 -1.59
C ALA A 197 -18.01 2.77 -1.32
N ALA A 198 -16.98 3.08 -2.10
CA ALA A 198 -15.66 2.47 -1.97
C ALA A 198 -14.55 3.52 -1.83
N ILE A 199 -13.51 3.23 -1.03
CA ILE A 199 -12.23 3.93 -1.06
C ILE A 199 -11.21 2.98 -1.69
N LEU A 200 -10.50 3.47 -2.71
CA LEU A 200 -9.50 2.75 -3.50
C LEU A 200 -8.24 3.60 -3.62
N GLY A 201 -7.06 2.97 -3.51
CA GLY A 201 -5.78 3.64 -3.69
C GLY A 201 -4.60 2.92 -3.06
N GLY A 202 -3.61 3.68 -2.59
CA GLY A 202 -2.34 3.13 -2.09
C GLY A 202 -2.29 2.94 -0.57
N ARG A 203 -3.09 3.68 0.25
CA ARG A 203 -2.95 3.70 1.71
C ARG A 203 -3.31 2.38 2.36
N ASN A 204 -2.44 1.95 3.27
CA ASN A 204 -2.76 0.96 4.29
C ASN A 204 -3.38 1.65 5.53
N ILE A 205 -3.63 0.88 6.60
CA ILE A 205 -4.15 1.39 7.86
C ILE A 205 -3.01 1.46 8.88
N GLY A 206 -2.68 2.68 9.30
CA GLY A 206 -1.64 2.99 10.28
C GLY A 206 -1.35 4.49 10.34
N ASP A 207 -0.80 4.95 11.48
CA ASP A 207 -0.53 6.37 11.75
C ASP A 207 0.36 7.00 10.67
N GLU A 208 1.33 6.26 10.14
CA GLU A 208 2.23 6.71 9.07
C GLU A 208 1.50 7.01 7.74
N TYR A 209 0.32 6.42 7.51
CA TYR A 209 -0.50 6.68 6.31
C TYR A 209 -1.48 7.84 6.48
N PHE A 210 -1.69 8.27 7.72
CA PHE A 210 -2.65 9.32 8.05
C PHE A 210 -1.98 10.57 8.64
N GLY A 211 -0.67 10.74 8.41
CA GLY A 211 0.08 11.94 8.80
C GLY A 211 0.27 12.08 10.32
N ARG A 212 0.26 10.98 11.08
CA ARG A 212 0.22 10.97 12.55
C ARG A 212 1.49 10.41 13.21
N ASP A 213 2.36 9.75 12.44
CA ASP A 213 3.63 9.24 12.99
C ASP A 213 4.62 10.39 13.21
N THR A 214 5.31 10.37 14.34
CA THR A 214 6.22 11.46 14.75
C THR A 214 7.58 11.42 14.05
N SER A 215 7.88 10.38 13.29
CA SER A 215 9.17 10.17 12.66
C SER A 215 9.10 10.08 11.14
N PHE A 216 8.09 9.37 10.61
CA PHE A 216 7.99 9.09 9.18
C PHE A 216 6.53 8.96 8.74
N ASN A 217 6.14 9.73 7.72
CA ASN A 217 4.79 9.65 7.17
C ASN A 217 4.83 9.39 5.67
N PHE A 218 3.84 8.65 5.18
CA PHE A 218 3.68 8.39 3.76
C PHE A 218 2.77 9.43 3.09
N GLN A 219 3.28 10.00 2.02
CA GLN A 219 2.47 10.73 1.06
C GLN A 219 1.82 9.73 0.11
N ASP A 220 0.49 9.71 0.09
CA ASP A 220 -0.27 8.78 -0.73
C ASP A 220 -1.56 9.40 -1.25
N MET A 221 -2.18 8.77 -2.23
CA MET A 221 -3.36 9.25 -2.93
C MET A 221 -4.38 8.13 -3.10
N GLU A 222 -5.66 8.48 -2.90
CA GLU A 222 -6.80 7.58 -3.04
C GLU A 222 -7.97 8.31 -3.69
N ALA A 223 -9.01 7.59 -4.00
CA ALA A 223 -10.30 8.15 -4.40
C ALA A 223 -11.44 7.49 -3.63
N ILE A 224 -12.46 8.26 -3.32
CA ILE A 224 -13.77 7.72 -2.94
C ILE A 224 -14.58 7.62 -4.22
N ALA A 225 -15.21 6.46 -4.41
CA ALA A 225 -16.10 6.19 -5.53
C ALA A 225 -17.46 5.72 -5.03
N ILE A 226 -18.53 6.23 -5.64
CA ILE A 226 -19.92 5.87 -5.31
C ILE A 226 -20.63 5.41 -6.58
N GLY A 227 -21.52 4.42 -6.47
CA GLY A 227 -22.32 3.91 -7.58
C GLY A 227 -21.71 2.70 -8.27
N GLU A 228 -21.71 2.68 -9.61
CA GLU A 228 -21.38 1.48 -10.39
C GLU A 228 -20.01 0.90 -10.05
N VAL A 229 -18.95 1.72 -10.02
CA VAL A 229 -17.59 1.24 -9.73
C VAL A 229 -17.42 0.73 -8.30
N ALA A 230 -18.26 1.15 -7.35
CA ALA A 230 -18.26 0.59 -6.01
C ALA A 230 -18.84 -0.84 -6.01
N ALA A 231 -19.84 -1.13 -6.83
CA ALA A 231 -20.35 -2.49 -7.02
C ALA A 231 -19.28 -3.40 -7.68
N ASP A 232 -18.59 -2.92 -8.73
CA ASP A 232 -17.47 -3.64 -9.35
C ASP A 232 -16.34 -3.93 -8.31
N THR A 233 -16.12 -2.98 -7.39
CA THR A 233 -15.18 -3.16 -6.27
C THR A 233 -15.65 -4.26 -5.32
N GLY A 234 -16.97 -4.42 -5.12
CA GLY A 234 -17.55 -5.52 -4.36
C GLY A 234 -17.30 -6.87 -5.01
N GLU A 235 -17.44 -6.97 -6.32
CA GLU A 235 -17.10 -8.18 -7.07
C GLU A 235 -15.61 -8.51 -6.99
N ALA A 236 -14.74 -7.49 -7.07
CA ALA A 236 -13.30 -7.65 -6.88
C ALA A 236 -12.96 -8.13 -5.46
N PHE A 237 -13.59 -7.58 -4.43
CA PHE A 237 -13.42 -8.06 -3.06
C PHE A 237 -13.83 -9.53 -2.92
N ASP A 238 -14.99 -9.92 -3.45
CA ASP A 238 -15.53 -11.27 -3.38
C ASP A 238 -14.64 -12.29 -4.08
N LEU A 239 -13.99 -11.90 -5.18
CA LEU A 239 -13.01 -12.74 -5.87
C LEU A 239 -11.87 -13.15 -4.93
N PHE A 240 -11.34 -12.21 -4.12
CA PHE A 240 -10.29 -12.48 -3.14
C PHE A 240 -10.81 -13.16 -1.88
N TRP A 241 -11.96 -12.72 -1.37
CA TRP A 241 -12.58 -13.30 -0.19
C TRP A 241 -12.88 -14.78 -0.34
N ASN A 242 -13.38 -15.18 -1.50
CA ASN A 242 -13.74 -16.55 -1.82
C ASN A 242 -12.56 -17.38 -2.37
N ALA A 243 -11.40 -16.76 -2.62
CA ALA A 243 -10.22 -17.45 -3.15
C ALA A 243 -9.71 -18.53 -2.20
N GLU A 244 -9.11 -19.59 -2.73
CA GLU A 244 -8.54 -20.69 -1.95
C GLU A 244 -7.53 -20.21 -0.92
N LEU A 245 -6.75 -19.17 -1.24
CA LEU A 245 -5.72 -18.58 -0.38
C LEU A 245 -6.28 -17.73 0.78
N ALA A 246 -7.56 -17.38 0.79
CA ALA A 246 -8.19 -16.62 1.88
C ALA A 246 -8.69 -17.59 2.97
N ILE A 247 -7.95 -17.70 4.06
CA ILE A 247 -8.18 -18.68 5.12
C ILE A 247 -8.83 -18.00 6.33
N PRO A 248 -9.99 -18.51 6.82
CA PRO A 248 -10.58 -18.01 8.06
C PRO A 248 -9.58 -18.08 9.23
N VAL A 249 -9.50 -17.00 10.01
CA VAL A 249 -8.54 -16.93 11.14
C VAL A 249 -8.81 -18.03 12.17
N SER A 250 -10.06 -18.45 12.33
CA SER A 250 -10.49 -19.55 13.20
C SER A 250 -9.88 -20.91 12.82
N ALA A 251 -9.45 -21.08 11.56
CA ALA A 251 -8.76 -22.30 11.10
C ALA A 251 -7.24 -22.27 11.37
N LEU A 252 -6.67 -21.10 11.67
CA LEU A 252 -5.22 -20.93 11.87
C LEU A 252 -4.78 -21.16 13.31
N THR A 253 -5.62 -20.86 14.28
CA THR A 253 -5.32 -21.02 15.71
C THR A 253 -6.56 -21.49 16.47
N GLN A 254 -6.35 -22.04 17.69
CA GLN A 254 -7.44 -22.38 18.60
C GLN A 254 -7.35 -21.52 19.86
N GLY A 255 -8.48 -21.13 20.44
CA GLY A 255 -8.56 -20.45 21.71
C GLY A 255 -8.85 -18.95 21.65
N ALA A 256 -9.82 -18.56 20.81
CA ALA A 256 -10.34 -17.20 20.80
C ALA A 256 -10.97 -16.83 22.16
N ASN A 257 -10.63 -15.64 22.66
CA ASN A 257 -11.30 -15.03 23.81
C ASN A 257 -12.21 -13.91 23.31
N HIS A 258 -13.33 -13.69 24.00
CA HIS A 258 -14.14 -12.49 23.74
C HIS A 258 -13.34 -11.21 24.00
N ILE A 259 -13.72 -10.13 23.33
CA ILE A 259 -13.13 -8.79 23.53
C ILE A 259 -13.29 -8.43 25.02
N THR A 260 -12.18 -8.15 25.68
CA THR A 260 -12.16 -7.79 27.10
C THR A 260 -12.53 -6.32 27.29
N GLU A 261 -12.94 -5.95 28.52
CA GLU A 261 -13.18 -4.55 28.88
C GLU A 261 -11.92 -3.68 28.68
N GLU A 262 -10.73 -4.22 28.99
CA GLU A 262 -9.45 -3.53 28.75
C GLU A 262 -9.21 -3.26 27.25
N GLN A 263 -9.46 -4.25 26.39
CA GLN A 263 -9.36 -4.09 24.94
C GLN A 263 -10.36 -3.05 24.43
N THR A 264 -11.60 -3.09 24.89
CA THR A 264 -12.62 -2.09 24.55
C THR A 264 -12.18 -0.68 25.00
N ALA A 265 -11.66 -0.55 26.22
CA ALA A 265 -11.17 0.75 26.72
C ALA A 265 -10.02 1.30 25.86
N ARG A 266 -9.11 0.44 25.39
CA ARG A 266 -8.02 0.86 24.47
C ARG A 266 -8.55 1.35 23.13
N LEU A 267 -9.55 0.67 22.55
CA LEU A 267 -10.16 1.09 21.28
C LEU A 267 -10.85 2.46 21.41
N VAL A 268 -11.61 2.67 22.51
CA VAL A 268 -12.26 3.95 22.81
C VAL A 268 -11.23 5.05 23.01
N ALA A 269 -10.16 4.79 23.76
CA ALA A 269 -9.09 5.76 23.99
C ALA A 269 -8.40 6.17 22.68
N ALA A 270 -8.09 5.22 21.79
CA ALA A 270 -7.50 5.50 20.50
C ALA A 270 -8.43 6.36 19.62
N ARG A 271 -9.74 6.09 19.63
CA ARG A 271 -10.74 6.91 18.92
C ARG A 271 -10.75 8.34 19.41
N GLU A 272 -10.67 8.56 20.72
CA GLU A 272 -10.58 9.90 21.31
C GLU A 272 -9.25 10.62 20.97
N GLN A 273 -8.15 9.90 20.89
CA GLN A 273 -6.85 10.46 20.49
C GLN A 273 -6.81 10.89 19.02
N VAL A 274 -7.52 10.17 18.15
CA VAL A 274 -7.62 10.53 16.73
C VAL A 274 -8.53 11.73 16.50
N ARG A 275 -9.55 11.91 17.35
CA ARG A 275 -10.57 12.96 17.21
C ARG A 275 -10.01 14.38 17.06
N PRO A 276 -9.02 14.87 17.84
CA PRO A 276 -8.52 16.23 17.69
C PRO A 276 -7.84 16.51 16.34
N ALA A 277 -7.17 15.54 15.76
CA ALA A 277 -6.56 15.69 14.43
C ALA A 277 -7.61 15.73 13.33
N VAL A 278 -8.70 15.01 13.55
CA VAL A 278 -9.89 15.01 12.72
C VAL A 278 -10.65 16.35 12.88
N GLU A 279 -10.80 16.89 14.10
CA GLU A 279 -11.55 18.13 14.39
C GLU A 279 -10.80 19.42 14.04
N GLN A 280 -9.48 19.40 13.86
CA GLN A 280 -8.70 20.57 13.44
C GLN A 280 -8.90 20.92 11.96
N ASN A 281 -9.43 20.01 11.18
CA ASN A 281 -9.91 20.28 9.84
C ASN A 281 -11.38 20.76 9.95
N GLU A 282 -11.76 21.90 9.35
CA GLU A 282 -13.14 22.44 9.43
C GLU A 282 -14.20 21.42 8.93
N ALA A 283 -13.79 20.51 8.03
CA ALA A 283 -14.63 19.39 7.60
C ALA A 283 -14.87 18.34 8.70
N ALA A 284 -14.03 18.26 9.70
CA ALA A 284 -14.02 17.20 10.70
C ALA A 284 -14.95 17.45 11.90
N SER A 285 -15.30 18.69 12.17
CA SER A 285 -16.34 19.04 13.16
C SER A 285 -17.76 18.88 12.61
N ALA A 286 -17.90 18.60 11.31
CA ALA A 286 -19.18 18.43 10.66
C ALA A 286 -19.88 17.15 11.15
N THR A 287 -21.20 17.23 11.35
CA THR A 287 -22.03 16.04 11.55
C THR A 287 -21.92 15.12 10.32
N GLN A 288 -22.23 13.83 10.48
CA GLN A 288 -22.27 12.88 9.34
C GLN A 288 -23.09 13.41 8.16
N ALA A 289 -24.20 14.09 8.46
CA ALA A 289 -25.07 14.68 7.42
C ALA A 289 -24.40 15.84 6.68
N GLU A 290 -23.70 16.71 7.40
CA GLU A 290 -22.96 17.84 6.81
C GLU A 290 -21.75 17.34 6.00
N TRP A 291 -21.01 16.35 6.51
CA TRP A 291 -19.93 15.70 5.78
C TRP A 291 -20.45 15.09 4.47
N LEU A 292 -21.53 14.28 4.53
CA LEU A 292 -22.11 13.66 3.34
C LEU A 292 -22.62 14.71 2.33
N ALA A 293 -23.26 15.79 2.81
CA ALA A 293 -23.73 16.87 1.95
C ALA A 293 -22.57 17.61 1.26
N THR A 294 -21.44 17.79 1.96
CA THR A 294 -20.24 18.40 1.38
C THR A 294 -19.56 17.45 0.39
N PHE A 295 -19.40 16.21 0.77
CA PHE A 295 -18.88 15.15 -0.08
C PHE A 295 -19.70 15.00 -1.37
N ALA A 296 -21.03 14.91 -1.27
CA ALA A 296 -21.91 14.79 -2.42
C ALA A 296 -21.80 15.95 -3.42
N ARG A 297 -21.57 17.18 -2.93
CA ARG A 297 -21.34 18.35 -3.80
C ARG A 297 -19.99 18.31 -4.52
N GLY A 298 -18.98 17.64 -3.94
CA GLY A 298 -17.64 17.48 -4.51
C GLY A 298 -17.51 16.35 -5.52
N LEU A 299 -18.51 15.49 -5.65
CA LEU A 299 -18.48 14.34 -6.57
C LEU A 299 -18.49 14.78 -8.03
N LEU A 300 -17.57 14.23 -8.81
CA LEU A 300 -17.61 14.27 -10.27
C LEU A 300 -18.24 12.97 -10.78
N TRP A 301 -19.40 13.07 -11.39
CA TRP A 301 -20.10 11.92 -11.98
C TRP A 301 -19.57 11.64 -13.37
N THR A 302 -19.08 10.42 -13.59
CA THR A 302 -18.35 10.03 -14.79
C THR A 302 -18.30 8.53 -14.96
N GLU A 303 -17.79 8.08 -16.11
CA GLU A 303 -17.38 6.70 -16.30
C GLU A 303 -16.08 6.44 -15.52
N ALA A 304 -16.09 5.39 -14.71
CA ALA A 304 -14.94 4.90 -13.99
C ALA A 304 -14.94 3.37 -14.03
N GLU A 305 -13.76 2.79 -14.04
CA GLU A 305 -13.56 1.34 -14.07
C GLU A 305 -12.45 0.93 -13.12
N ILE A 306 -12.44 -0.31 -12.66
CA ILE A 306 -11.34 -0.87 -11.89
C ILE A 306 -10.52 -1.84 -12.74
N LEU A 307 -9.21 -1.81 -12.54
CA LEU A 307 -8.32 -2.90 -12.90
C LEU A 307 -8.05 -3.72 -11.65
N VAL A 308 -8.20 -5.02 -11.70
CA VAL A 308 -7.92 -5.90 -10.58
C VAL A 308 -7.20 -7.16 -11.06
N ASP A 309 -6.12 -7.49 -10.38
CA ASP A 309 -5.41 -8.75 -10.58
C ASP A 309 -6.20 -9.91 -9.95
N ARG A 310 -5.95 -11.12 -10.42
CA ARG A 310 -6.54 -12.33 -9.85
C ARG A 310 -5.80 -12.78 -8.58
N PRO A 311 -6.50 -13.39 -7.61
CA PRO A 311 -5.87 -13.93 -6.40
C PRO A 311 -4.99 -15.17 -6.67
N ASP A 312 -5.23 -15.87 -7.79
CA ASP A 312 -4.58 -17.09 -8.21
C ASP A 312 -3.58 -16.84 -9.36
N ARG A 313 -2.75 -15.79 -9.22
CA ARG A 313 -1.67 -15.55 -10.20
C ARG A 313 -0.81 -16.81 -10.35
N SER A 314 -0.64 -17.27 -11.56
CA SER A 314 0.08 -18.49 -11.91
C SER A 314 0.82 -18.28 -13.22
N ASP A 315 1.62 -19.28 -13.64
CA ASP A 315 2.29 -19.27 -14.94
C ASP A 315 1.29 -19.14 -16.12
N ASP A 316 0.02 -19.52 -15.92
CA ASP A 316 -1.05 -19.35 -16.90
C ASP A 316 -1.60 -17.90 -16.99
N TYR A 317 -1.34 -17.07 -15.96
CA TYR A 317 -1.76 -15.67 -15.88
C TYR A 317 -0.60 -14.79 -15.37
N PRO A 318 0.49 -14.68 -16.17
CA PRO A 318 1.72 -14.04 -15.73
C PRO A 318 1.61 -12.52 -15.67
N ASP A 319 0.71 -11.92 -16.46
CA ASP A 319 0.62 -10.48 -16.58
C ASP A 319 -0.40 -9.89 -15.60
N SER A 320 0.00 -8.82 -14.92
CA SER A 320 -0.91 -8.00 -14.13
C SER A 320 -1.91 -7.27 -15.04
N ALA A 321 -3.13 -7.06 -14.55
CA ALA A 321 -4.16 -6.27 -15.25
C ALA A 321 -3.63 -4.85 -15.57
N PHE A 322 -2.82 -4.27 -14.67
CA PHE A 322 -2.19 -2.99 -14.89
C PHE A 322 -1.17 -3.02 -16.03
N MET A 323 -0.36 -4.07 -16.15
CA MET A 323 0.58 -4.21 -17.28
C MET A 323 -0.16 -4.37 -18.61
N THR A 324 -1.26 -5.12 -18.61
CA THR A 324 -2.13 -5.23 -19.79
C THR A 324 -2.67 -3.87 -20.19
N PHE A 325 -3.13 -3.06 -19.22
CA PHE A 325 -3.59 -1.70 -19.46
C PHE A 325 -2.49 -0.79 -20.02
N ILE A 326 -1.28 -0.80 -19.44
CA ILE A 326 -0.16 0.02 -19.93
C ILE A 326 0.24 -0.35 -21.37
N HIS A 327 0.12 -1.61 -21.75
CA HIS A 327 0.46 -2.08 -23.10
C HIS A 327 -0.68 -1.88 -24.11
N ASP A 328 -1.90 -1.58 -23.64
CA ASP A 328 -2.99 -1.24 -24.55
C ASP A 328 -2.69 0.06 -25.29
N ALA A 329 -2.70 0.01 -26.62
CA ALA A 329 -2.44 1.17 -27.47
C ALA A 329 -3.40 2.35 -27.22
N HIS A 330 -4.61 2.09 -26.70
CA HIS A 330 -5.60 3.11 -26.35
C HIS A 330 -5.32 3.80 -25.01
N ALA A 331 -4.58 3.12 -24.11
CA ALA A 331 -4.18 3.66 -22.82
C ALA A 331 -2.83 4.38 -22.86
N GLN A 332 -2.06 4.25 -23.97
CA GLN A 332 -0.76 4.88 -24.06
C GLN A 332 -0.85 6.39 -24.26
N PRO A 333 0.01 7.16 -23.57
CA PRO A 333 0.08 8.61 -23.73
C PRO A 333 0.46 9.00 -25.17
N ARG A 334 -0.23 10.00 -25.70
CA ARG A 334 0.06 10.62 -27.01
C ARG A 334 0.78 11.95 -26.84
N GLU A 335 0.44 12.68 -25.79
CA GLU A 335 0.95 14.02 -25.50
C GLU A 335 1.81 14.02 -24.24
N SER A 336 1.30 13.43 -23.13
CA SER A 336 2.01 13.46 -21.85
C SER A 336 1.56 12.36 -20.91
N ALA A 337 2.48 11.93 -20.02
CA ALA A 337 2.12 11.22 -18.80
C ALA A 337 2.93 11.75 -17.61
N VAL A 338 2.24 11.96 -16.49
CA VAL A 338 2.84 12.26 -15.19
C VAL A 338 2.60 11.07 -14.28
N ILE A 339 3.66 10.54 -13.70
CA ILE A 339 3.64 9.30 -12.93
C ILE A 339 4.27 9.55 -11.57
N GLN A 340 3.59 9.14 -10.51
CA GLN A 340 4.15 8.99 -9.17
C GLN A 340 4.12 7.53 -8.77
N THR A 341 5.27 6.98 -8.36
CA THR A 341 5.39 5.60 -7.92
C THR A 341 6.36 5.50 -6.75
N ALA A 342 5.93 4.82 -5.68
CA ALA A 342 6.76 4.66 -4.49
C ALA A 342 8.05 3.90 -4.79
N TYR A 343 7.96 2.87 -5.63
CA TYR A 343 9.09 2.02 -6.02
C TYR A 343 9.18 1.94 -7.53
N LEU A 344 10.39 2.19 -8.04
CA LEU A 344 10.69 2.25 -9.48
C LEU A 344 11.87 1.33 -9.81
N ILE A 345 11.59 0.11 -10.21
CA ILE A 345 12.58 -0.86 -10.70
C ILE A 345 12.07 -1.37 -12.05
N PRO A 346 12.28 -0.61 -13.14
CA PRO A 346 11.76 -0.98 -14.44
C PRO A 346 12.56 -2.15 -15.03
N ASN A 347 11.90 -2.99 -15.81
CA ASN A 347 12.61 -3.98 -16.63
C ASN A 347 12.98 -3.41 -18.02
N GLY A 348 13.75 -4.18 -18.79
CA GLY A 348 14.13 -3.80 -20.15
C GLY A 348 12.96 -3.41 -21.05
N PRO A 349 11.87 -4.21 -21.13
CA PRO A 349 10.66 -3.84 -21.88
C PRO A 349 10.03 -2.50 -21.45
N THR A 350 9.98 -2.22 -20.13
CA THR A 350 9.46 -0.93 -19.64
C THR A 350 10.34 0.23 -20.09
N VAL A 351 11.68 0.13 -19.97
CA VAL A 351 12.62 1.15 -20.45
C VAL A 351 12.46 1.37 -21.95
N ALA A 352 12.39 0.31 -22.74
CA ALA A 352 12.19 0.40 -24.18
C ALA A 352 10.83 1.05 -24.58
N ASN A 353 9.77 0.80 -23.79
CA ASN A 353 8.48 1.44 -24.02
C ASN A 353 8.52 2.94 -23.70
N LEU A 354 9.19 3.34 -22.61
CA LEU A 354 9.41 4.76 -22.28
C LEU A 354 10.17 5.48 -23.40
N GLU A 355 11.27 4.89 -23.91
CA GLU A 355 12.04 5.44 -25.03
C GLU A 355 11.19 5.57 -26.31
N ARG A 356 10.36 4.58 -26.59
CA ARG A 356 9.46 4.62 -27.76
C ARG A 356 8.46 5.77 -27.64
N LEU A 357 7.86 5.99 -26.45
CA LEU A 357 6.88 7.05 -26.22
C LEU A 357 7.51 8.44 -26.32
N THR A 358 8.66 8.66 -25.69
CA THR A 358 9.38 9.94 -25.75
C THR A 358 9.88 10.24 -27.17
N SER A 359 10.38 9.21 -27.89
CA SER A 359 10.79 9.35 -29.30
C SER A 359 9.60 9.65 -30.22
N ALA A 360 8.39 9.25 -29.85
CA ALA A 360 7.15 9.61 -30.54
C ALA A 360 6.65 11.04 -30.22
N GLY A 361 7.33 11.75 -29.30
CA GLY A 361 7.04 13.14 -28.93
C GLY A 361 6.24 13.31 -27.65
N ALA A 362 5.93 12.23 -26.91
CA ALA A 362 5.26 12.34 -25.61
C ALA A 362 6.21 12.87 -24.53
N THR A 363 5.72 13.77 -23.68
CA THR A 363 6.44 14.23 -22.49
C THR A 363 6.12 13.31 -21.32
N LEU A 364 7.13 12.64 -20.77
CA LEU A 364 6.98 11.73 -19.64
C LEU A 364 7.71 12.28 -18.43
N ARG A 365 7.01 12.43 -17.30
CA ARG A 365 7.56 12.87 -16.02
C ARG A 365 7.32 11.79 -14.97
N ILE A 366 8.37 11.39 -14.26
CA ILE A 366 8.29 10.34 -13.23
C ILE A 366 8.88 10.87 -11.93
N LEU A 367 8.11 10.78 -10.84
CA LEU A 367 8.58 11.02 -9.48
C LEU A 367 8.61 9.70 -8.72
N THR A 368 9.71 9.45 -8.02
CA THR A 368 9.88 8.33 -7.10
C THR A 368 10.63 8.75 -5.84
N ASN A 369 10.91 7.80 -4.95
CA ASN A 369 11.64 8.08 -3.73
C ASN A 369 13.14 8.28 -3.97
N SER A 370 13.72 9.28 -3.30
CA SER A 370 15.17 9.43 -3.11
C SER A 370 15.71 8.43 -2.07
N ALA A 371 16.99 8.49 -1.81
CA ALA A 371 17.63 7.75 -0.72
C ALA A 371 17.03 8.11 0.66
N LYS A 372 16.67 9.37 0.85
CA LYS A 372 16.16 9.90 2.13
C LYS A 372 14.67 9.60 2.35
N SER A 373 13.88 9.61 1.29
CA SER A 373 12.43 9.39 1.35
C SER A 373 12.04 7.90 1.19
N ASN A 374 12.96 7.01 0.86
CA ASN A 374 12.69 5.60 0.67
C ASN A 374 12.77 4.83 2.00
N ASN A 375 11.71 4.10 2.34
CA ASN A 375 11.66 3.24 3.53
C ASN A 375 12.30 1.84 3.31
N HIS A 376 12.71 1.50 2.07
CA HIS A 376 13.33 0.24 1.69
C HIS A 376 14.67 0.45 0.97
N SER A 377 15.78 0.35 1.71
CA SER A 377 17.14 0.54 1.17
C SER A 377 17.48 -0.42 0.02
N SER A 378 16.95 -1.65 0.02
CA SER A 378 17.14 -2.61 -1.08
C SER A 378 16.48 -2.14 -2.36
N VAL A 379 15.24 -1.66 -2.31
CA VAL A 379 14.53 -1.10 -3.47
C VAL A 379 15.29 0.09 -4.03
N HIS A 380 15.74 1.01 -3.16
CA HIS A 380 16.54 2.15 -3.59
C HIS A 380 17.85 1.72 -4.26
N ALA A 381 18.52 0.70 -3.72
CA ALA A 381 19.77 0.19 -4.29
C ALA A 381 19.59 -0.28 -5.74
N TYR A 382 18.52 -1.01 -6.05
CA TYR A 382 18.26 -1.46 -7.42
C TYR A 382 17.79 -0.31 -8.31
N TYR A 383 16.86 0.53 -7.85
CA TYR A 383 16.42 1.73 -8.58
C TYR A 383 17.60 2.60 -9.01
N ALA A 384 18.54 2.88 -8.10
CA ALA A 384 19.71 3.72 -8.38
C ALA A 384 20.53 3.21 -9.60
N GLY A 385 20.48 1.92 -9.90
CA GLY A 385 21.09 1.33 -11.09
C GLY A 385 20.43 1.73 -12.41
N TYR A 386 19.14 2.05 -12.38
CA TYR A 386 18.34 2.37 -13.57
C TYR A 386 18.31 3.87 -13.93
N ARG A 387 18.74 4.77 -13.05
CA ARG A 387 18.66 6.23 -13.25
C ARG A 387 19.17 6.70 -14.60
N LYS A 388 20.38 6.24 -14.99
CA LYS A 388 20.97 6.62 -16.28
C LYS A 388 20.17 6.08 -17.46
N ALA A 389 19.75 4.83 -17.40
CA ALA A 389 18.93 4.22 -18.44
C ALA A 389 17.60 4.96 -18.61
N LEU A 390 16.95 5.32 -17.50
CA LEU A 390 15.71 6.12 -17.53
C LEU A 390 15.95 7.51 -18.16
N LEU A 391 16.98 8.23 -17.74
CA LEU A 391 17.28 9.56 -18.29
C LEU A 391 17.61 9.52 -19.79
N THR A 392 18.28 8.45 -20.26
CA THR A 392 18.59 8.30 -21.70
C THR A 392 17.37 8.03 -22.56
N THR A 393 16.25 7.58 -21.99
CA THR A 393 14.98 7.47 -22.72
C THR A 393 14.32 8.81 -23.01
N GLY A 394 14.79 9.92 -22.43
CA GLY A 394 14.18 11.24 -22.54
C GLY A 394 13.07 11.52 -21.51
N VAL A 395 12.93 10.69 -20.51
CA VAL A 395 12.03 10.91 -19.37
C VAL A 395 12.57 12.00 -18.45
N ASP A 396 11.74 12.92 -18.00
CA ASP A 396 12.04 13.82 -16.89
C ASP A 396 11.88 13.05 -15.55
N LEU A 397 13.01 12.74 -14.91
CA LEU A 397 13.07 11.94 -13.69
C LEU A 397 13.26 12.83 -12.47
N TYR A 398 12.46 12.58 -11.43
CA TYR A 398 12.48 13.31 -10.17
C TYR A 398 12.52 12.35 -8.96
N GLU A 399 13.14 12.80 -7.88
CA GLU A 399 13.23 12.08 -6.60
C GLU A 399 12.76 12.96 -5.45
N LEU A 400 11.81 12.48 -4.63
CA LEU A 400 11.26 13.21 -3.49
C LEU A 400 12.35 13.55 -2.48
N GLN A 401 12.40 14.80 -1.99
CA GLN A 401 13.40 15.26 -1.01
C GLN A 401 13.14 14.82 0.45
N GLY A 402 11.96 14.25 0.74
CA GLY A 402 11.59 13.75 2.06
C GLY A 402 10.69 14.68 2.87
N LYS A 403 10.12 15.72 2.26
CA LYS A 403 9.02 16.52 2.81
C LYS A 403 7.80 16.54 1.90
N GLY A 404 7.97 16.85 0.62
CA GLY A 404 6.90 16.86 -0.39
C GLY A 404 5.69 17.69 0.03
N SER A 405 4.50 17.29 -0.46
CA SER A 405 3.23 17.93 -0.12
C SER A 405 2.81 17.75 1.35
N LEU A 406 3.48 16.89 2.11
CA LEU A 406 3.24 16.69 3.54
C LEU A 406 4.02 17.69 4.44
N ALA A 407 4.76 18.65 3.88
CA ALA A 407 5.56 19.59 4.68
C ALA A 407 4.76 20.22 5.84
N ALA A 408 3.54 20.70 5.58
CA ALA A 408 2.67 21.28 6.60
C ALA A 408 2.22 20.30 7.69
N TYR A 409 2.16 19.00 7.40
CA TYR A 409 1.91 17.93 8.38
C TYR A 409 3.15 17.66 9.21
N LEU A 410 4.30 17.52 8.56
CA LEU A 410 5.57 17.23 9.22
C LEU A 410 5.94 18.32 10.22
N ASP A 411 5.69 19.59 9.90
CA ASP A 411 5.92 20.72 10.79
C ASP A 411 5.08 20.66 12.09
N ARG A 412 3.95 19.91 12.08
CA ARG A 412 3.11 19.71 13.26
C ARG A 412 3.54 18.52 14.12
N VAL A 413 4.12 17.49 13.53
CA VAL A 413 4.46 16.24 14.24
C VAL A 413 5.88 16.23 14.77
N GLY A 414 6.82 16.99 14.19
CA GLY A 414 8.19 17.12 14.70
C GLY A 414 9.18 17.63 13.66
N GLU A 415 10.22 18.36 14.11
CA GLU A 415 11.24 18.96 13.24
C GLU A 415 12.05 17.90 12.45
N ASP A 416 12.20 16.67 13.00
CA ASP A 416 12.94 15.58 12.38
C ASP A 416 12.06 14.62 11.56
N ALA A 417 10.75 14.88 11.47
CA ALA A 417 9.85 14.02 10.73
C ALA A 417 10.11 14.10 9.22
N HIS A 418 9.99 12.95 8.55
CA HIS A 418 10.24 12.81 7.11
C HIS A 418 9.00 12.28 6.39
N ALA A 419 8.89 12.61 5.10
CA ALA A 419 7.91 12.01 4.21
C ALA A 419 8.56 11.05 3.23
N GLY A 420 7.86 9.96 2.96
CA GLY A 420 8.16 9.05 1.85
C GLY A 420 7.01 9.02 0.86
N LEU A 421 7.31 8.93 -0.42
CA LEU A 421 6.30 8.73 -1.45
C LEU A 421 5.75 7.30 -1.34
N HIS A 422 4.43 7.19 -1.19
CA HIS A 422 3.73 5.90 -1.30
C HIS A 422 2.63 5.95 -2.36
N THR A 423 2.42 7.09 -3.01
CA THR A 423 1.49 7.27 -4.13
C THR A 423 1.82 6.35 -5.30
N LYS A 424 0.80 5.74 -5.87
CA LYS A 424 0.83 5.04 -7.16
C LYS A 424 -0.28 5.62 -8.01
N ALA A 425 0.06 6.70 -8.71
CA ALA A 425 -0.89 7.44 -9.54
C ALA A 425 -0.26 7.83 -10.88
N MET A 426 -1.11 7.93 -11.89
CA MET A 426 -0.73 8.35 -13.23
C MET A 426 -1.82 9.25 -13.82
N VAL A 427 -1.41 10.32 -14.48
CA VAL A 427 -2.29 11.15 -15.32
C VAL A 427 -1.79 11.09 -16.75
N ILE A 428 -2.68 10.67 -17.67
CA ILE A 428 -2.40 10.49 -19.10
C ILE A 428 -3.14 11.56 -19.90
N ASP A 429 -2.40 12.31 -20.72
CA ASP A 429 -2.92 13.33 -21.65
C ASP A 429 -3.88 14.35 -21.02
N ASN A 430 -3.76 14.60 -19.70
CA ASN A 430 -4.66 15.43 -18.90
C ASN A 430 -6.15 15.01 -18.96
N ARG A 431 -6.44 13.74 -19.24
CA ARG A 431 -7.79 13.21 -19.47
C ARG A 431 -8.12 11.97 -18.68
N VAL A 432 -7.11 11.15 -18.39
CA VAL A 432 -7.28 9.89 -17.68
C VAL A 432 -6.44 9.94 -16.42
N ALA A 433 -7.05 9.70 -15.28
CA ALA A 433 -6.35 9.48 -14.03
C ALA A 433 -6.41 8.00 -13.64
N VAL A 434 -5.30 7.46 -13.17
CA VAL A 434 -5.19 6.11 -12.62
C VAL A 434 -4.65 6.24 -11.20
N ILE A 435 -5.36 5.69 -10.23
CA ILE A 435 -4.98 5.70 -8.81
C ILE A 435 -5.11 4.28 -8.28
N GLY A 436 -4.08 3.72 -7.65
CA GLY A 436 -4.18 2.34 -7.17
C GLY A 436 -3.04 1.90 -6.27
N SER A 437 -2.81 0.59 -6.26
CA SER A 437 -1.80 -0.04 -5.40
C SER A 437 -0.53 -0.48 -6.15
N TYR A 438 -0.51 -0.43 -7.49
CA TYR A 438 0.55 -0.95 -8.35
C TYR A 438 1.82 -0.08 -8.33
N ASN A 439 2.94 -0.63 -7.86
CA ASN A 439 4.27 -0.02 -8.02
C ASN A 439 4.90 -0.41 -9.37
N MET A 440 5.78 0.44 -9.89
CA MET A 440 6.56 0.11 -11.10
C MET A 440 7.80 -0.73 -10.73
N ASP A 441 7.59 -1.89 -10.11
CA ASP A 441 8.61 -2.80 -9.64
C ASP A 441 8.34 -4.26 -10.03
N PRO A 442 9.32 -5.16 -9.92
CA PRO A 442 9.14 -6.58 -10.24
C PRO A 442 8.10 -7.27 -9.37
N ARG A 443 7.98 -6.84 -8.09
CA ARG A 443 7.06 -7.46 -7.14
C ARG A 443 5.60 -7.24 -7.54
N SER A 444 5.23 -6.00 -7.86
CA SER A 444 3.87 -5.67 -8.36
C SER A 444 3.61 -6.31 -9.73
N ARG A 445 4.64 -6.41 -10.57
CA ARG A 445 4.51 -7.04 -11.89
C ARG A 445 4.25 -8.53 -11.82
N VAL A 446 4.92 -9.28 -10.90
CA VAL A 446 4.97 -10.74 -10.91
C VAL A 446 4.25 -11.38 -9.72
N TRP A 447 4.41 -10.83 -8.52
CA TRP A 447 4.07 -11.51 -7.28
C TRP A 447 2.83 -10.97 -6.57
N ASN A 448 2.66 -9.66 -6.57
CA ASN A 448 1.51 -9.06 -5.90
C ASN A 448 0.28 -9.11 -6.79
N SER A 449 -0.88 -9.22 -6.18
CA SER A 449 -2.13 -8.81 -6.80
C SER A 449 -2.40 -7.36 -6.44
N GLU A 450 -2.84 -6.59 -7.41
CA GLU A 450 -3.01 -5.15 -7.31
C GLU A 450 -4.42 -4.74 -7.75
N ILE A 451 -4.82 -3.52 -7.38
CA ILE A 451 -6.06 -2.88 -7.82
C ILE A 451 -5.78 -1.43 -8.20
N ALA A 452 -6.44 -0.94 -9.23
CA ALA A 452 -6.40 0.47 -9.60
C ALA A 452 -7.77 0.95 -10.09
N LEU A 453 -8.11 2.20 -9.76
CA LEU A 453 -9.25 2.94 -10.29
C LEU A 453 -8.78 3.74 -11.50
N ILE A 454 -9.48 3.62 -12.62
CA ILE A 454 -9.31 4.43 -13.81
C ILE A 454 -10.50 5.37 -13.96
N VAL A 455 -10.23 6.66 -14.06
CA VAL A 455 -11.25 7.70 -14.25
C VAL A 455 -10.95 8.45 -15.53
N ARG A 456 -11.87 8.35 -16.51
CA ARG A 456 -11.75 9.03 -17.81
C ARG A 456 -12.51 10.36 -17.79
N ASN A 457 -11.98 11.31 -17.01
CA ASN A 457 -12.59 12.62 -16.83
C ASN A 457 -11.49 13.70 -16.74
N PRO A 458 -11.47 14.70 -17.65
CA PRO A 458 -10.44 15.75 -17.64
C PRO A 458 -10.44 16.61 -16.37
N ASP A 459 -11.57 16.82 -15.72
CA ASP A 459 -11.64 17.63 -14.50
C ASP A 459 -11.08 16.86 -13.31
N PHE A 460 -11.37 15.55 -13.21
CA PHE A 460 -10.76 14.70 -12.21
C PHE A 460 -9.24 14.53 -12.46
N ALA A 461 -8.84 14.27 -13.70
CA ALA A 461 -7.44 14.17 -14.08
C ALA A 461 -6.67 15.45 -13.72
N ARG A 462 -7.29 16.63 -13.90
CA ARG A 462 -6.70 17.91 -13.51
C ARG A 462 -6.55 18.04 -12.00
N GLN A 463 -7.51 17.59 -11.20
CA GLN A 463 -7.40 17.59 -9.73
C GLN A 463 -6.23 16.71 -9.29
N VAL A 464 -6.13 15.48 -9.81
CA VAL A 464 -5.02 14.56 -9.53
C VAL A 464 -3.69 15.20 -9.92
N LEU A 465 -3.59 15.78 -11.11
CA LEU A 465 -2.38 16.44 -11.59
C LEU A 465 -1.98 17.64 -10.71
N GLN A 466 -2.91 18.44 -10.23
CA GLN A 466 -2.63 19.56 -9.33
C GLN A 466 -2.02 19.11 -8.00
N GLU A 467 -2.48 17.99 -7.44
CA GLU A 467 -1.85 17.42 -6.26
C GLU A 467 -0.44 16.88 -6.57
N MET A 468 -0.29 16.16 -7.69
CA MET A 468 1.01 15.64 -8.10
C MET A 468 2.03 16.76 -8.36
N GLU A 469 1.64 17.88 -8.97
CA GLU A 469 2.54 19.00 -9.33
C GLU A 469 3.22 19.64 -8.11
N ARG A 470 2.60 19.61 -6.95
CA ARG A 470 3.21 20.12 -5.70
C ARG A 470 4.50 19.38 -5.36
N ASP A 471 4.59 18.11 -5.73
CA ASP A 471 5.73 17.26 -5.41
C ASP A 471 6.87 17.35 -6.43
N PHE A 472 6.62 17.96 -7.58
CA PHE A 472 7.64 18.23 -8.59
C PHE A 472 8.33 19.59 -8.41
N ALA A 473 7.86 20.40 -7.45
CA ALA A 473 8.46 21.69 -7.15
C ALA A 473 9.92 21.53 -6.66
N PRO A 474 10.83 22.47 -6.95
CA PRO A 474 12.25 22.38 -6.61
C PRO A 474 12.52 22.17 -5.11
N GLU A 475 11.66 22.71 -4.23
CA GLU A 475 11.71 22.53 -2.77
C GLU A 475 11.24 21.15 -2.32
N ALA A 476 10.47 20.44 -3.16
CA ALA A 476 9.91 19.11 -2.86
C ALA A 476 10.69 17.96 -3.47
N ALA A 477 11.31 18.16 -4.63
CA ALA A 477 11.99 17.09 -5.37
C ALA A 477 13.29 17.52 -6.03
N TRP A 478 14.19 16.56 -6.13
CA TRP A 478 15.39 16.64 -6.95
C TRP A 478 15.04 16.28 -8.39
N ARG A 479 15.30 17.18 -9.36
CA ARG A 479 15.30 16.84 -10.77
C ARG A 479 16.65 16.22 -11.13
N LEU A 480 16.63 15.05 -11.75
CA LEU A 480 17.84 14.36 -12.20
C LEU A 480 18.18 14.73 -13.65
N SER A 481 19.47 14.84 -13.93
CA SER A 481 20.01 15.03 -15.27
C SER A 481 21.37 14.35 -15.41
N LEU A 482 21.90 14.31 -16.63
CA LEU A 482 23.28 13.91 -16.92
C LEU A 482 24.07 15.16 -17.33
N ASP A 483 25.28 15.30 -16.78
CA ASP A 483 26.23 16.31 -17.25
C ASP A 483 26.91 15.90 -18.58
N ASP A 484 27.77 16.77 -19.11
CA ASP A 484 28.51 16.54 -20.37
C ASP A 484 29.41 15.29 -20.32
N THR A 485 29.74 14.78 -19.14
CA THR A 485 30.51 13.54 -18.94
C THR A 485 29.64 12.30 -18.79
N GLY A 486 28.31 12.47 -18.75
CA GLY A 486 27.34 11.42 -18.46
C GLY A 486 27.28 11.05 -16.96
N ALA A 487 27.72 11.93 -16.07
CA ALA A 487 27.55 11.77 -14.63
C ALA A 487 26.18 12.32 -14.20
N LEU A 488 25.62 11.71 -13.13
CA LEU A 488 24.33 12.13 -12.56
C LEU A 488 24.47 13.45 -11.81
N VAL A 489 23.50 14.33 -12.02
CA VAL A 489 23.35 15.61 -11.32
C VAL A 489 21.92 15.70 -10.78
N TRP A 490 21.78 16.08 -9.52
CA TRP A 490 20.52 16.38 -8.84
C TRP A 490 20.39 17.89 -8.69
N THR A 491 19.33 18.46 -9.22
CA THR A 491 19.01 19.90 -9.12
C THR A 491 17.73 20.07 -8.31
N GLY A 492 17.76 20.89 -7.29
CA GLY A 492 16.62 21.18 -6.42
C GLY A 492 16.94 22.32 -5.47
N GLU A 493 16.01 22.67 -4.59
CA GLU A 493 16.18 23.71 -3.60
C GLU A 493 16.60 23.12 -2.25
N SER A 494 17.57 23.74 -1.60
CA SER A 494 18.01 23.41 -0.25
C SER A 494 18.33 24.71 0.48
N GLU A 495 17.76 24.92 1.66
CA GLU A 495 17.93 26.14 2.46
C GLU A 495 17.58 27.43 1.65
N ASP A 496 16.47 27.38 0.91
CA ASP A 496 15.95 28.45 0.02
C ASP A 496 16.90 28.83 -1.13
N GLU A 497 17.90 27.99 -1.46
CA GLU A 497 18.80 28.18 -2.58
C GLU A 497 18.73 27.02 -3.58
N LEU A 498 18.72 27.35 -4.88
CA LEU A 498 18.81 26.32 -5.93
C LEU A 498 20.25 25.77 -5.96
N VAL A 499 20.36 24.47 -5.72
CA VAL A 499 21.65 23.76 -5.66
C VAL A 499 21.73 22.65 -6.68
N GLN A 500 22.97 22.33 -7.06
CA GLN A 500 23.30 21.15 -7.87
C GLN A 500 24.23 20.23 -7.10
N LEU A 501 23.86 18.96 -7.01
CA LEU A 501 24.61 17.92 -6.31
C LEU A 501 25.07 16.86 -7.32
N THR A 502 26.30 16.39 -7.15
CA THR A 502 26.89 15.32 -7.99
C THR A 502 26.98 13.98 -7.26
N LYS A 503 26.42 13.92 -6.07
CA LYS A 503 26.31 12.71 -5.26
C LYS A 503 24.87 12.57 -4.81
N ASP A 504 24.42 11.33 -4.66
CA ASP A 504 23.08 10.97 -4.21
C ASP A 504 22.72 11.69 -2.91
N PRO A 505 21.74 12.60 -2.93
CA PRO A 505 21.39 13.42 -1.77
C PRO A 505 20.96 12.57 -0.56
N GLY A 506 21.45 12.94 0.62
CA GLY A 506 21.12 12.23 1.86
C GLY A 506 21.82 10.89 2.04
N SER A 507 22.72 10.49 1.13
CA SER A 507 23.45 9.23 1.24
C SER A 507 24.91 9.43 1.68
N SER A 508 25.40 8.55 2.57
CA SER A 508 26.81 8.43 2.90
C SER A 508 27.57 7.61 1.83
N TRP A 509 28.93 7.60 1.90
CA TRP A 509 29.68 6.70 1.03
C TRP A 509 29.47 5.22 1.36
N TRP A 510 29.16 4.90 2.62
CA TRP A 510 28.83 3.56 3.07
C TRP A 510 27.50 3.08 2.47
N ASP A 511 26.48 3.93 2.43
CA ASP A 511 25.20 3.59 1.82
C ASP A 511 25.38 3.22 0.35
N ARG A 512 26.12 4.07 -0.39
CA ARG A 512 26.41 3.82 -1.81
C ARG A 512 27.25 2.55 -2.04
N PHE A 513 28.17 2.25 -1.15
CA PHE A 513 28.95 1.00 -1.18
C PHE A 513 28.04 -0.20 -0.93
N LEU A 514 27.19 -0.16 0.11
CA LEU A 514 26.25 -1.23 0.44
C LEU A 514 25.23 -1.45 -0.70
N TRP A 515 24.71 -0.40 -1.31
CA TRP A 515 23.83 -0.52 -2.47
C TRP A 515 24.55 -1.16 -3.66
N GLY A 516 25.84 -0.83 -3.86
CA GLY A 516 26.66 -1.51 -4.86
C GLY A 516 26.79 -3.00 -4.61
N MET A 517 26.95 -3.41 -3.35
CA MET A 517 26.98 -4.82 -2.96
C MET A 517 25.62 -5.51 -3.10
N LEU A 518 24.53 -4.85 -2.68
CA LEU A 518 23.16 -5.40 -2.79
C LEU A 518 22.80 -5.71 -4.24
N ARG A 519 23.18 -4.86 -5.19
CA ARG A 519 22.93 -5.09 -6.63
C ARG A 519 23.65 -6.31 -7.21
N LEU A 520 24.66 -6.85 -6.52
CA LEU A 520 25.33 -8.09 -6.94
C LEU A 520 24.54 -9.34 -6.54
N LEU A 521 23.55 -9.19 -5.67
CA LEU A 521 22.68 -10.29 -5.24
C LEU A 521 21.52 -10.46 -6.25
N PRO A 522 21.06 -11.67 -6.53
CA PRO A 522 19.96 -11.92 -7.45
C PRO A 522 18.59 -11.69 -6.77
N LEU A 523 18.40 -10.53 -6.13
CA LEU A 523 17.18 -10.20 -5.37
C LEU A 523 16.22 -9.28 -6.13
N GLU A 524 16.59 -8.81 -7.32
CA GLU A 524 15.80 -7.83 -8.07
C GLU A 524 14.36 -8.30 -8.33
N ASN A 525 14.18 -9.57 -8.66
CA ASN A 525 12.86 -10.13 -8.95
C ASN A 525 11.99 -10.37 -7.70
N GLU A 526 12.55 -10.18 -6.50
CA GLU A 526 11.86 -10.36 -5.22
C GLU A 526 11.43 -9.02 -4.59
N LEU A 527 11.85 -7.90 -5.20
CA LEU A 527 11.64 -6.53 -4.70
C LEU A 527 10.46 -5.83 -5.38
#